data_498a3e08435552a6a16b5077ee9efebb
#
_entry.id   498a3e08435552a6a16b5077ee9efebb
#
_cell.length_a   1.000
_cell.length_b   1.000
_cell.length_c   1.000
_cell.angle_alpha   90.00
_cell.angle_beta   90.00
_cell.angle_gamma   90.00
#
_symmetry.space_group_name_H-M   'P 1'
#
loop_
_entity.id
_entity.type
_entity.pdbx_description
1 polymer ?
#
loop_
_entity_poly.entity_id
_entity_poly.type
_entity_poly.pdbx_seq_one_letter_code
_entity_poly.pdbx_strand_id
1 'polypeptide(L)'
;VPMDDINLHFTGDMHAITAANNLLSAMIDNHIHQGNELQIDLRQISWTRVLDMNDRALRNVTVALGGKVCGFPREDHFMITVASEIMAVLCLAKDLEDLKARFGRIVVGPNLKGEPVYVHQLGCEGAMALLMKDAIKPNLVQTLEHTPAIVHGGPFANIAHGCNSVVATKLGMKLGDIVVTEAGFGADLGAEKFLDIKCRYGDIFPNAVVIVATLRALKMHGGVSKQELNTENVEAVTKGFSNLRKAIENMRFFGVPVMVAINKFVTDTDAEIEELTRLCNDYGVPVELNECWEKGGEGGIDMAKRVVELVEGSEPTPKF
;
A
#
# COMPACT_ATOMS: atom_id res chain seq x y z
N VAL A 1 11.49 -15.37 -8.36
CA VAL A 1 11.76 -14.37 -9.42
C VAL A 1 13.20 -13.93 -9.28
N PRO A 2 13.98 -13.84 -10.36
CA PRO A 2 15.32 -13.29 -10.31
C PRO A 2 15.29 -11.88 -9.73
N MET A 3 16.21 -11.62 -8.80
CA MET A 3 16.30 -10.31 -8.12
C MET A 3 16.58 -9.18 -9.11
N ASP A 4 17.31 -9.47 -10.17
CA ASP A 4 17.63 -8.50 -11.23
C ASP A 4 16.37 -8.01 -11.95
N ASP A 5 15.47 -8.92 -12.29
CA ASP A 5 14.20 -8.57 -12.97
C ASP A 5 13.29 -7.72 -12.06
N ILE A 6 13.28 -8.01 -10.76
CA ILE A 6 12.51 -7.21 -9.77
C ILE A 6 13.10 -5.81 -9.65
N ASN A 7 14.43 -5.69 -9.53
CA ASN A 7 15.10 -4.42 -9.33
C ASN A 7 15.23 -3.59 -10.62
N LEU A 8 15.21 -4.24 -11.79
CA LEU A 8 15.35 -3.62 -13.10
C LEU A 8 14.02 -3.62 -13.88
N HIS A 9 12.95 -3.10 -13.28
CA HIS A 9 11.65 -2.92 -13.94
C HIS A 9 10.83 -4.19 -14.18
N PHE A 10 10.91 -5.09 -13.26
CA PHE A 10 10.22 -6.38 -13.23
C PHE A 10 8.81 -6.36 -13.85
N THR A 11 7.97 -5.41 -13.48
CA THR A 11 6.57 -5.34 -13.94
C THR A 11 6.36 -4.28 -15.02
N GLY A 12 7.25 -3.33 -15.15
CA GLY A 12 7.06 -2.12 -15.96
C GLY A 12 6.09 -1.09 -15.35
N ASP A 13 5.47 -1.37 -14.23
CA ASP A 13 4.48 -0.50 -13.59
C ASP A 13 5.05 0.88 -13.29
N MET A 14 6.22 0.95 -12.66
CA MET A 14 6.86 2.21 -12.27
C MET A 14 7.17 3.10 -13.46
N HIS A 15 7.65 2.51 -14.57
CA HIS A 15 7.87 3.24 -15.82
C HIS A 15 6.57 3.78 -16.41
N ALA A 16 5.55 2.93 -16.51
CA ALA A 16 4.26 3.32 -17.05
C ALA A 16 3.62 4.43 -16.22
N ILE A 17 3.66 4.29 -14.88
CA ILE A 17 3.14 5.29 -13.94
C ILE A 17 3.89 6.62 -14.08
N THR A 18 5.22 6.58 -14.08
CA THR A 18 6.05 7.78 -14.31
C THR A 18 5.72 8.45 -15.63
N ALA A 19 5.61 7.68 -16.72
CA ALA A 19 5.28 8.19 -18.03
C ALA A 19 3.89 8.82 -18.09
N ALA A 20 2.85 8.16 -17.55
CA ALA A 20 1.49 8.67 -17.53
C ALA A 20 1.36 9.94 -16.65
N ASN A 21 2.01 9.95 -15.48
CA ASN A 21 2.02 11.12 -14.59
C ASN A 21 2.68 12.34 -15.25
N ASN A 22 3.86 12.13 -15.83
CA ASN A 22 4.61 13.23 -16.45
C ASN A 22 4.03 13.66 -17.79
N LEU A 23 3.32 12.77 -18.53
CA LEU A 23 2.51 13.15 -19.67
C LEU A 23 1.45 14.17 -19.24
N LEU A 24 0.72 13.92 -18.17
CA LEU A 24 -0.27 14.87 -17.65
C LEU A 24 0.37 16.22 -17.28
N SER A 25 1.53 16.21 -16.62
CA SER A 25 2.28 17.43 -16.31
C SER A 25 2.62 18.22 -17.58
N ALA A 26 3.08 17.53 -18.63
CA ALA A 26 3.40 18.15 -19.92
C ALA A 26 2.13 18.68 -20.63
N MET A 27 1.00 17.98 -20.52
CA MET A 27 -0.28 18.45 -21.10
C MET A 27 -0.81 19.69 -20.40
N ILE A 28 -0.66 19.79 -19.07
CA ILE A 28 -1.00 21.00 -18.31
C ILE A 28 -0.13 22.18 -18.80
N ASP A 29 1.18 22.00 -18.87
CA ASP A 29 2.09 23.06 -19.32
C ASP A 29 1.81 23.47 -20.78
N ASN A 30 1.53 22.51 -21.66
CA ASN A 30 1.14 22.81 -23.04
C ASN A 30 -0.16 23.56 -23.12
N HIS A 31 -1.19 23.17 -22.38
CA HIS A 31 -2.48 23.87 -22.32
C HIS A 31 -2.30 25.32 -21.89
N ILE A 32 -1.53 25.57 -20.85
CA ILE A 32 -1.22 26.92 -20.35
C ILE A 32 -0.46 27.73 -21.43
N HIS A 33 0.53 27.11 -22.07
CA HIS A 33 1.33 27.78 -23.10
C HIS A 33 0.53 28.14 -24.36
N GLN A 34 -0.45 27.32 -24.72
CA GLN A 34 -1.30 27.51 -25.92
C GLN A 34 -2.51 28.40 -25.67
N GLY A 35 -2.58 29.13 -24.58
CA GLY A 35 -3.62 30.14 -24.34
C GLY A 35 -4.49 29.90 -23.11
N ASN A 36 -4.32 28.78 -22.41
CA ASN A 36 -5.00 28.50 -21.13
C ASN A 36 -6.53 28.70 -21.18
N GLU A 37 -7.21 28.10 -22.16
CA GLU A 37 -8.66 28.24 -22.36
C GLU A 37 -9.48 27.85 -21.11
N LEU A 38 -8.99 26.87 -20.32
CA LEU A 38 -9.60 26.44 -19.06
C LEU A 38 -9.33 27.43 -17.91
N GLN A 39 -8.52 28.47 -18.14
CA GLN A 39 -8.14 29.46 -17.14
C GLN A 39 -7.55 28.89 -15.88
N ILE A 40 -6.70 27.85 -16.00
CA ILE A 40 -6.01 27.22 -14.85
C ILE A 40 -5.20 28.29 -14.09
N ASP A 41 -5.36 28.37 -12.76
CA ASP A 41 -4.55 29.26 -11.94
C ASP A 41 -3.15 28.65 -11.74
N LEU A 42 -2.16 29.23 -12.42
CA LEU A 42 -0.77 28.77 -12.38
C LEU A 42 -0.16 28.71 -10.96
N ARG A 43 -0.72 29.45 -10.02
CA ARG A 43 -0.26 29.50 -8.64
C ARG A 43 -0.86 28.40 -7.77
N GLN A 44 -1.84 27.66 -8.28
CA GLN A 44 -2.61 26.67 -7.54
C GLN A 44 -2.66 25.31 -8.25
N ILE A 45 -1.75 25.06 -9.19
CA ILE A 45 -1.61 23.74 -9.81
C ILE A 45 -1.24 22.75 -8.71
N SER A 46 -2.10 21.75 -8.47
CA SER A 46 -1.89 20.71 -7.47
C SER A 46 -1.18 19.47 -8.04
N TRP A 47 -1.16 19.33 -9.35
CA TRP A 47 -0.50 18.23 -10.02
C TRP A 47 1.00 18.44 -10.12
N THR A 48 1.76 17.42 -9.75
CA THR A 48 3.22 17.49 -9.69
C THR A 48 3.87 16.43 -10.58
N ARG A 49 5.14 16.61 -10.89
CA ARG A 49 5.95 15.63 -11.57
C ARG A 49 6.35 14.49 -10.65
N VAL A 50 6.76 13.38 -11.22
CA VAL A 50 7.31 12.25 -10.47
C VAL A 50 8.62 11.77 -11.06
N LEU A 51 9.46 11.20 -10.19
CA LEU A 51 10.68 10.50 -10.54
C LEU A 51 10.77 9.25 -9.67
N ASP A 52 11.17 8.13 -10.23
CA ASP A 52 11.33 6.88 -9.47
C ASP A 52 12.63 6.89 -8.66
N MET A 53 12.79 7.94 -7.87
CA MET A 53 13.89 8.17 -6.96
C MET A 53 13.48 9.14 -5.86
N ASN A 54 13.87 8.86 -4.62
CA ASN A 54 13.63 9.77 -3.50
C ASN A 54 14.77 10.79 -3.39
N ASP A 55 14.63 11.92 -4.08
CA ASP A 55 15.62 13.00 -4.10
C ASP A 55 15.06 14.27 -3.43
N ARG A 56 15.65 14.64 -2.29
CA ARG A 56 15.24 15.82 -1.53
C ARG A 56 15.53 17.13 -2.27
N ALA A 57 16.53 17.17 -3.14
CA ALA A 57 16.88 18.36 -3.90
C ALA A 57 15.82 18.73 -4.97
N LEU A 58 15.00 17.76 -5.37
CA LEU A 58 13.94 17.94 -6.36
C LEU A 58 12.55 18.19 -5.76
N ARG A 59 12.43 18.32 -4.44
CA ARG A 59 11.15 18.54 -3.76
C ARG A 59 10.57 19.93 -4.00
N ASN A 60 11.42 20.92 -4.26
CA ASN A 60 10.99 22.26 -4.63
C ASN A 60 11.90 22.72 -5.75
N VAL A 61 11.35 22.88 -6.94
CA VAL A 61 12.08 23.29 -8.14
C VAL A 61 11.33 24.39 -8.85
N THR A 62 12.03 25.24 -9.58
CA THR A 62 11.41 26.17 -10.51
C THR A 62 11.47 25.57 -11.92
N VAL A 63 10.32 25.40 -12.54
CA VAL A 63 10.22 24.89 -13.93
C VAL A 63 9.96 26.02 -14.91
N ALA A 64 10.07 25.73 -16.22
CA ALA A 64 9.83 26.64 -17.33
C ALA A 64 10.75 27.89 -17.35
N LEU A 65 11.98 27.79 -16.82
CA LEU A 65 13.03 28.80 -17.02
C LEU A 65 13.57 28.73 -18.46
N GLY A 66 14.06 29.82 -19.01
CA GLY A 66 14.65 29.86 -20.36
C GLY A 66 13.89 30.76 -21.34
N GLY A 67 12.99 31.59 -20.82
CA GLY A 67 12.28 32.60 -21.58
C GLY A 67 10.97 32.11 -22.19
N LYS A 68 10.37 32.94 -23.04
CA LYS A 68 9.00 32.78 -23.54
C LYS A 68 8.71 31.41 -24.17
N VAL A 69 9.66 30.80 -24.84
CA VAL A 69 9.47 29.51 -25.51
C VAL A 69 9.40 28.33 -24.53
N CYS A 70 9.81 28.51 -23.29
CA CYS A 70 9.82 27.46 -22.25
C CYS A 70 8.54 27.45 -21.39
N GLY A 71 7.60 28.38 -21.63
CA GLY A 71 6.36 28.50 -20.88
C GLY A 71 6.39 29.53 -19.77
N PHE A 72 5.65 29.31 -18.70
CA PHE A 72 5.52 30.21 -17.57
C PHE A 72 6.27 29.68 -16.35
N PRO A 73 7.28 30.41 -15.82
CA PRO A 73 8.00 29.99 -14.62
C PRO A 73 7.06 29.81 -13.42
N ARG A 74 7.13 28.66 -12.77
CA ARG A 74 6.38 28.34 -11.57
C ARG A 74 7.11 27.37 -10.68
N GLU A 75 6.68 27.27 -9.44
CA GLU A 75 7.14 26.22 -8.52
C GLU A 75 6.50 24.88 -8.94
N ASP A 76 7.29 23.83 -8.84
CA ASP A 76 6.88 22.45 -9.03
C ASP A 76 7.73 21.57 -8.11
N HIS A 77 7.45 20.27 -8.02
CA HIS A 77 8.29 19.32 -7.34
C HIS A 77 8.20 17.91 -7.96
N PHE A 78 9.17 17.08 -7.62
CA PHE A 78 9.17 15.68 -8.01
C PHE A 78 8.85 14.82 -6.79
N MET A 79 7.71 14.13 -6.83
CA MET A 79 7.41 13.06 -5.88
C MET A 79 8.03 11.74 -6.37
N ILE A 80 8.21 10.79 -5.45
CA ILE A 80 8.55 9.43 -5.86
C ILE A 80 7.34 8.77 -6.54
N THR A 81 7.57 8.02 -7.60
CA THR A 81 6.53 7.42 -8.45
C THR A 81 5.47 6.63 -7.66
N VAL A 82 5.88 5.87 -6.65
CA VAL A 82 4.97 5.08 -5.80
C VAL A 82 4.04 5.93 -4.93
N ALA A 83 4.35 7.21 -4.73
CA ALA A 83 3.51 8.16 -4.00
C ALA A 83 2.51 8.89 -4.89
N SER A 84 2.53 8.65 -6.21
CA SER A 84 1.67 9.33 -7.17
C SER A 84 0.21 8.90 -7.06
N GLU A 85 -0.69 9.79 -7.44
CA GLU A 85 -2.11 9.48 -7.61
C GLU A 85 -2.34 8.41 -8.68
N ILE A 86 -1.50 8.37 -9.74
CA ILE A 86 -1.55 7.35 -10.79
C ILE A 86 -1.37 5.94 -10.20
N MET A 87 -0.42 5.74 -9.26
CA MET A 87 -0.24 4.48 -8.57
C MET A 87 -1.49 4.08 -7.77
N ALA A 88 -2.07 5.02 -7.03
CA ALA A 88 -3.28 4.76 -6.25
C ALA A 88 -4.47 4.39 -7.15
N VAL A 89 -4.63 5.11 -8.24
CA VAL A 89 -5.70 4.86 -9.24
C VAL A 89 -5.52 3.50 -9.91
N LEU A 90 -4.29 3.14 -10.33
CA LEU A 90 -3.98 1.81 -10.88
C LEU A 90 -4.41 0.68 -9.93
N CYS A 91 -4.09 0.82 -8.65
CA CYS A 91 -4.38 -0.22 -7.66
C CYS A 91 -5.86 -0.37 -7.31
N LEU A 92 -6.67 0.66 -7.55
CA LEU A 92 -8.12 0.64 -7.32
C LEU A 92 -8.94 0.38 -8.59
N ALA A 93 -8.34 0.46 -9.77
CA ALA A 93 -9.01 0.20 -11.03
C ALA A 93 -9.39 -1.28 -11.18
N LYS A 94 -10.52 -1.53 -11.85
CA LYS A 94 -11.04 -2.88 -12.10
C LYS A 94 -10.59 -3.43 -13.45
N ASP A 95 -10.43 -2.54 -14.43
CA ASP A 95 -10.03 -2.81 -15.80
C ASP A 95 -9.52 -1.53 -16.47
N LEU A 96 -9.16 -1.60 -17.74
CA LEU A 96 -8.61 -0.48 -18.50
C LEU A 96 -9.62 0.66 -18.71
N GLU A 97 -10.90 0.34 -18.87
CA GLU A 97 -11.97 1.31 -19.06
C GLU A 97 -12.22 2.09 -17.75
N ASP A 98 -12.29 1.40 -16.61
CA ASP A 98 -12.39 2.02 -15.30
C ASP A 98 -11.14 2.86 -14.99
N LEU A 99 -9.94 2.38 -15.36
CA LEU A 99 -8.69 3.13 -15.23
C LEU A 99 -8.76 4.46 -15.98
N LYS A 100 -9.17 4.43 -17.26
CA LYS A 100 -9.35 5.62 -18.08
C LYS A 100 -10.39 6.58 -17.49
N ALA A 101 -11.53 6.05 -17.05
CA ALA A 101 -12.58 6.85 -16.42
C ALA A 101 -12.11 7.52 -15.12
N ARG A 102 -11.28 6.84 -14.32
CA ARG A 102 -10.67 7.40 -13.10
C ARG A 102 -9.66 8.49 -13.43
N PHE A 103 -8.80 8.30 -14.44
CA PHE A 103 -7.88 9.33 -14.89
C PHE A 103 -8.62 10.59 -15.31
N GLY A 104 -9.75 10.48 -16.03
CA GLY A 104 -10.56 11.61 -16.41
C GLY A 104 -11.07 12.45 -15.23
N ARG A 105 -11.23 11.87 -14.04
CA ARG A 105 -11.71 12.54 -12.83
C ARG A 105 -10.60 13.17 -11.97
N ILE A 106 -9.34 12.96 -12.28
CA ILE A 106 -8.23 13.59 -11.57
C ILE A 106 -8.34 15.10 -11.67
N VAL A 107 -8.15 15.80 -10.57
CA VAL A 107 -8.13 17.27 -10.49
C VAL A 107 -6.69 17.75 -10.60
N VAL A 108 -6.42 18.65 -11.54
CA VAL A 108 -5.08 19.21 -11.79
C VAL A 108 -4.82 20.51 -11.04
N GLY A 109 -5.87 21.16 -10.57
CA GLY A 109 -5.87 22.42 -9.86
C GLY A 109 -7.16 23.20 -10.13
N PRO A 110 -7.38 24.35 -9.49
CA PRO A 110 -8.53 25.21 -9.77
C PRO A 110 -8.28 26.11 -10.98
N ASN A 111 -9.36 26.59 -11.58
CA ASN A 111 -9.32 27.72 -12.50
C ASN A 111 -9.32 29.06 -11.73
N LEU A 112 -9.23 30.20 -12.44
CA LEU A 112 -9.22 31.55 -11.84
C LEU A 112 -10.51 31.89 -11.08
N LYS A 113 -11.60 31.10 -11.24
CA LYS A 113 -12.84 31.24 -10.49
C LYS A 113 -12.91 30.35 -9.26
N GLY A 114 -11.88 29.51 -9.03
CA GLY A 114 -11.84 28.55 -7.94
C GLY A 114 -12.56 27.23 -8.25
N GLU A 115 -12.97 26.97 -9.49
CA GLU A 115 -13.61 25.72 -9.89
C GLU A 115 -12.55 24.67 -10.24
N PRO A 116 -12.73 23.38 -9.87
CA PRO A 116 -11.75 22.34 -10.19
C PRO A 116 -11.65 22.08 -11.69
N VAL A 117 -10.43 21.92 -12.17
CA VAL A 117 -10.13 21.50 -13.55
C VAL A 117 -9.75 20.04 -13.56
N TYR A 118 -10.41 19.26 -14.39
CA TYR A 118 -10.26 17.82 -14.50
C TYR A 118 -9.46 17.40 -15.73
N VAL A 119 -8.81 16.23 -15.64
CA VAL A 119 -8.01 15.66 -16.76
C VAL A 119 -8.84 15.46 -18.03
N HIS A 120 -10.12 15.05 -17.94
CA HIS A 120 -10.97 14.89 -19.13
C HIS A 120 -11.16 16.19 -19.91
N GLN A 121 -11.04 17.36 -19.27
CA GLN A 121 -11.10 18.65 -19.95
C GLN A 121 -9.83 18.95 -20.75
N LEU A 122 -8.71 18.32 -20.39
CA LEU A 122 -7.45 18.35 -21.14
C LEU A 122 -7.41 17.30 -22.27
N GLY A 123 -8.31 16.32 -22.26
CA GLY A 123 -8.45 15.30 -23.30
C GLY A 123 -7.28 14.29 -23.37
N CYS A 124 -6.55 14.06 -22.29
CA CYS A 124 -5.37 13.21 -22.28
C CYS A 124 -5.52 11.88 -21.54
N GLU A 125 -6.66 11.59 -20.90
CA GLU A 125 -6.93 10.37 -20.16
C GLU A 125 -6.78 9.09 -21.01
N GLY A 126 -7.11 9.17 -22.30
CA GLY A 126 -6.93 8.07 -23.23
C GLY A 126 -5.46 7.74 -23.51
N ALA A 127 -4.62 8.78 -23.67
CA ALA A 127 -3.18 8.60 -23.85
C ALA A 127 -2.51 8.07 -22.57
N MET A 128 -2.93 8.55 -21.39
CA MET A 128 -2.49 8.03 -20.10
C MET A 128 -2.86 6.55 -19.95
N ALA A 129 -4.10 6.16 -20.27
CA ALA A 129 -4.54 4.77 -20.21
C ALA A 129 -3.77 3.87 -21.19
N LEU A 130 -3.44 4.37 -22.39
CA LEU A 130 -2.64 3.64 -23.36
C LEU A 130 -1.23 3.32 -22.82
N LEU A 131 -0.59 4.25 -22.14
CA LEU A 131 0.70 4.01 -21.47
C LEU A 131 0.61 2.91 -20.39
N MET A 132 -0.55 2.78 -19.76
CA MET A 132 -0.80 1.82 -18.68
C MET A 132 -1.34 0.46 -19.14
N LYS A 133 -1.55 0.23 -20.45
CA LYS A 133 -2.23 -0.97 -20.98
C LYS A 133 -1.63 -2.31 -20.58
N ASP A 134 -0.31 -2.35 -20.39
CA ASP A 134 0.41 -3.54 -19.95
C ASP A 134 0.61 -3.53 -18.42
N ALA A 135 0.84 -2.36 -17.85
CA ALA A 135 1.00 -2.19 -16.40
C ALA A 135 -0.26 -2.54 -15.58
N ILE A 136 -1.45 -2.51 -16.18
CA ILE A 136 -2.68 -2.93 -15.48
C ILE A 136 -2.78 -4.45 -15.27
N LYS A 137 -1.93 -5.24 -15.94
CA LYS A 137 -1.91 -6.70 -15.81
C LYS A 137 -1.02 -7.12 -14.64
N PRO A 138 -1.53 -7.86 -13.66
CA PRO A 138 -0.71 -8.38 -12.58
C PRO A 138 0.37 -9.34 -13.07
N ASN A 139 1.48 -9.39 -12.34
CA ASN A 139 2.58 -10.30 -12.63
C ASN A 139 2.47 -11.54 -11.75
N LEU A 140 2.42 -12.70 -12.38
CA LEU A 140 2.42 -13.99 -11.71
C LEU A 140 3.86 -14.51 -11.65
N VAL A 141 4.34 -14.78 -10.45
CA VAL A 141 5.67 -15.31 -10.18
C VAL A 141 5.59 -16.55 -9.32
N GLN A 142 6.67 -17.31 -9.26
CA GLN A 142 6.79 -18.48 -8.40
C GLN A 142 7.82 -18.21 -7.30
N THR A 143 7.45 -18.48 -6.05
CA THR A 143 8.37 -18.40 -4.91
C THR A 143 9.37 -19.57 -4.91
N LEU A 144 10.39 -19.48 -4.07
CA LEU A 144 11.34 -20.59 -3.87
C LEU A 144 10.68 -21.86 -3.32
N GLU A 145 9.59 -21.72 -2.60
CA GLU A 145 8.74 -22.81 -2.07
C GLU A 145 7.71 -23.31 -3.10
N HIS A 146 7.85 -22.91 -4.38
CA HIS A 146 6.95 -23.28 -5.48
C HIS A 146 5.50 -22.80 -5.32
N THR A 147 5.25 -21.86 -4.42
CA THR A 147 3.94 -21.23 -4.25
C THR A 147 3.78 -20.08 -5.25
N PRO A 148 2.64 -19.97 -5.98
CA PRO A 148 2.41 -18.82 -6.84
C PRO A 148 2.26 -17.53 -6.01
N ALA A 149 2.83 -16.45 -6.52
CA ALA A 149 2.66 -15.11 -5.96
C ALA A 149 2.30 -14.12 -7.06
N ILE A 150 1.40 -13.20 -6.75
CA ILE A 150 0.95 -12.16 -7.68
C ILE A 150 1.51 -10.82 -7.19
N VAL A 151 2.32 -10.17 -8.02
CA VAL A 151 2.93 -8.87 -7.72
C VAL A 151 2.31 -7.81 -8.61
N HIS A 152 1.72 -6.78 -8.01
CA HIS A 152 1.10 -5.70 -8.78
C HIS A 152 0.86 -4.45 -7.95
N GLY A 153 1.44 -3.32 -8.39
CA GLY A 153 1.36 -2.04 -7.72
C GLY A 153 2.09 -1.98 -6.37
N GLY A 154 2.16 -0.80 -5.77
CA GLY A 154 2.85 -0.59 -4.50
C GLY A 154 2.56 0.80 -3.91
N PRO A 155 1.28 1.18 -3.71
CA PRO A 155 0.94 2.48 -3.17
C PRO A 155 1.36 2.57 -1.70
N PHE A 156 1.94 3.69 -1.28
CA PHE A 156 2.31 3.90 0.12
C PHE A 156 1.08 4.02 1.02
N ALA A 157 1.08 3.32 2.16
CA ALA A 157 -0.03 3.33 3.11
C ALA A 157 -0.25 4.69 3.79
N ASN A 158 0.79 5.50 3.93
CA ASN A 158 0.68 6.86 4.48
C ASN A 158 0.15 7.90 3.46
N ILE A 159 0.06 7.53 2.18
CA ILE A 159 -0.39 8.42 1.09
C ILE A 159 -1.67 7.90 0.46
N ALA A 160 -1.75 6.59 0.20
CA ALA A 160 -2.89 5.92 -0.41
C ALA A 160 -3.36 4.74 0.46
N HIS A 161 -3.88 3.68 -0.13
CA HIS A 161 -4.44 2.54 0.62
C HIS A 161 -3.41 1.46 1.04
N GLY A 162 -2.15 1.55 0.57
CA GLY A 162 -1.02 0.80 1.12
C GLY A 162 -1.05 -0.72 0.92
N CYS A 163 -1.69 -1.20 -0.14
CA CYS A 163 -1.76 -2.62 -0.46
C CYS A 163 -1.84 -2.84 -1.98
N ASN A 164 -1.61 -4.06 -2.44
CA ASN A 164 -1.65 -4.39 -3.85
C ASN A 164 -3.00 -4.09 -4.53
N SER A 165 -3.07 -4.27 -5.84
CA SER A 165 -4.23 -3.91 -6.62
C SER A 165 -5.45 -4.80 -6.36
N VAL A 166 -6.64 -4.24 -6.61
CA VAL A 166 -7.91 -4.98 -6.63
C VAL A 166 -7.88 -6.10 -7.69
N VAL A 167 -7.30 -5.82 -8.85
CA VAL A 167 -7.17 -6.81 -9.94
C VAL A 167 -6.33 -8.01 -9.50
N ALA A 168 -5.19 -7.77 -8.84
CA ALA A 168 -4.33 -8.84 -8.34
C ALA A 168 -5.03 -9.70 -7.30
N THR A 169 -5.71 -9.10 -6.32
CA THR A 169 -6.44 -9.83 -5.30
C THR A 169 -7.57 -10.66 -5.91
N LYS A 170 -8.39 -10.08 -6.80
CA LYS A 170 -9.46 -10.81 -7.48
C LYS A 170 -8.96 -11.93 -8.37
N LEU A 171 -7.81 -11.73 -9.02
CA LEU A 171 -7.17 -12.80 -9.80
C LEU A 171 -6.74 -13.94 -8.88
N GLY A 172 -6.07 -13.63 -7.76
CA GLY A 172 -5.69 -14.62 -6.75
C GLY A 172 -6.88 -15.42 -6.26
N MET A 173 -7.99 -14.77 -5.91
CA MET A 173 -9.23 -15.39 -5.45
C MET A 173 -9.89 -16.32 -6.49
N LYS A 174 -9.56 -16.16 -7.78
CA LYS A 174 -10.04 -17.05 -8.84
C LYS A 174 -9.10 -18.24 -9.08
N LEU A 175 -7.84 -18.13 -8.70
CA LEU A 175 -6.81 -19.12 -9.01
C LEU A 175 -6.45 -20.00 -7.81
N GLY A 176 -6.71 -19.56 -6.59
CA GLY A 176 -6.36 -20.25 -5.35
C GLY A 176 -7.54 -20.45 -4.42
N ASP A 177 -7.51 -21.54 -3.65
CA ASP A 177 -8.51 -21.83 -2.60
C ASP A 177 -8.35 -20.87 -1.41
N ILE A 178 -7.10 -20.50 -1.10
CA ILE A 178 -6.74 -19.52 -0.06
C ILE A 178 -5.85 -18.46 -0.68
N VAL A 179 -6.16 -17.20 -0.42
CA VAL A 179 -5.37 -16.05 -0.87
C VAL A 179 -4.92 -15.25 0.34
N VAL A 180 -3.61 -15.06 0.46
CA VAL A 180 -3.00 -14.21 1.48
C VAL A 180 -2.58 -12.90 0.83
N THR A 181 -2.97 -11.78 1.39
CA THR A 181 -2.58 -10.45 0.93
C THR A 181 -2.16 -9.59 2.11
N GLU A 182 -1.49 -8.49 1.85
CA GLU A 182 -0.99 -7.60 2.89
C GLU A 182 -1.85 -6.34 3.06
N ALA A 183 -1.71 -5.72 4.23
CA ALA A 183 -2.06 -4.34 4.48
C ALA A 183 -0.83 -3.63 5.06
N GLY A 184 -0.40 -2.55 4.42
CA GLY A 184 0.87 -1.89 4.74
C GLY A 184 0.87 -1.15 6.08
N PHE A 185 2.03 -1.04 6.71
CA PHE A 185 2.23 -0.39 8.02
C PHE A 185 1.50 -1.10 9.18
N GLY A 186 1.23 -0.35 10.26
CA GLY A 186 0.49 -0.87 11.41
C GLY A 186 -1.01 -1.07 11.12
N ALA A 187 -1.65 -1.87 11.95
CA ALA A 187 -3.07 -2.18 11.82
C ALA A 187 -3.97 -0.94 11.98
N ASP A 188 -3.49 0.08 12.68
CA ASP A 188 -4.14 1.37 12.88
C ASP A 188 -4.12 2.27 11.64
N LEU A 189 -3.38 1.92 10.60
CA LEU A 189 -3.29 2.65 9.35
C LEU A 189 -3.62 1.76 8.15
N GLY A 190 -2.80 0.74 7.88
CA GLY A 190 -2.92 -0.07 6.68
C GLY A 190 -4.12 -1.00 6.68
N ALA A 191 -4.41 -1.65 7.80
CA ALA A 191 -5.58 -2.54 7.89
C ALA A 191 -6.90 -1.77 7.78
N GLU A 192 -7.01 -0.58 8.39
CA GLU A 192 -8.18 0.29 8.24
C GLU A 192 -8.36 0.72 6.78
N LYS A 193 -7.30 1.18 6.12
CA LYS A 193 -7.37 1.54 4.69
C LYS A 193 -7.67 0.36 3.77
N PHE A 194 -7.16 -0.82 4.10
CA PHE A 194 -7.50 -2.04 3.37
C PHE A 194 -9.02 -2.31 3.45
N LEU A 195 -9.61 -2.25 4.64
CA LEU A 195 -11.03 -2.52 4.84
C LEU A 195 -11.90 -1.37 4.29
N ASP A 196 -11.61 -0.13 4.66
CA ASP A 196 -12.45 1.02 4.33
C ASP A 196 -12.30 1.51 2.88
N ILE A 197 -11.17 1.24 2.23
CA ILE A 197 -10.92 1.69 0.86
C ILE A 197 -10.93 0.49 -0.09
N LYS A 198 -9.94 -0.40 0.01
CA LYS A 198 -9.76 -1.48 -0.97
C LYS A 198 -10.92 -2.46 -0.99
N CYS A 199 -11.40 -2.88 0.19
CA CYS A 199 -12.51 -3.82 0.29
C CYS A 199 -13.80 -3.25 -0.29
N ARG A 200 -14.11 -1.99 -0.02
CA ARG A 200 -15.30 -1.32 -0.56
C ARG A 200 -15.22 -1.17 -2.07
N TYR A 201 -14.11 -0.66 -2.62
CA TYR A 201 -13.94 -0.51 -4.07
C TYR A 201 -13.86 -1.84 -4.80
N GLY A 202 -13.25 -2.83 -4.17
CA GLY A 202 -13.07 -4.17 -4.73
C GLY A 202 -14.29 -5.07 -4.59
N ASP A 203 -15.24 -4.75 -3.73
CA ASP A 203 -16.31 -5.65 -3.32
C ASP A 203 -15.74 -7.00 -2.86
N ILE A 204 -14.80 -6.93 -1.92
CA ILE A 204 -14.10 -8.06 -1.29
C ILE A 204 -14.08 -7.84 0.21
N PHE A 205 -13.97 -8.94 0.98
CA PHE A 205 -13.81 -8.86 2.43
C PHE A 205 -12.98 -10.05 2.91
N PRO A 206 -12.02 -9.85 3.85
CA PRO A 206 -11.18 -10.93 4.32
C PRO A 206 -11.96 -11.90 5.22
N ASN A 207 -11.70 -13.19 5.09
CA ASN A 207 -12.25 -14.21 5.98
C ASN A 207 -11.56 -14.22 7.35
N ALA A 208 -10.29 -13.83 7.40
CA ALA A 208 -9.51 -13.69 8.62
C ALA A 208 -8.43 -12.63 8.48
N VAL A 209 -7.95 -12.12 9.61
CA VAL A 209 -6.81 -11.21 9.71
C VAL A 209 -5.75 -11.82 10.62
N VAL A 210 -4.51 -11.82 10.14
CA VAL A 210 -3.33 -12.16 10.92
C VAL A 210 -2.60 -10.87 11.31
N ILE A 211 -2.59 -10.55 12.60
CA ILE A 211 -1.84 -9.40 13.13
C ILE A 211 -0.42 -9.85 13.44
N VAL A 212 0.56 -9.31 12.72
CA VAL A 212 1.97 -9.57 12.98
C VAL A 212 2.44 -8.73 14.16
N ALA A 213 2.83 -9.39 15.23
CA ALA A 213 3.39 -8.77 16.44
C ALA A 213 4.89 -9.08 16.57
N THR A 214 5.67 -8.11 17.04
CA THR A 214 7.08 -8.32 17.39
C THR A 214 7.31 -7.95 18.85
N LEU A 215 8.10 -8.74 19.57
CA LEU A 215 8.47 -8.45 20.96
C LEU A 215 9.19 -7.11 21.08
N ARG A 216 9.99 -6.76 20.08
CA ARG A 216 10.68 -5.45 20.03
C ARG A 216 9.70 -4.27 20.01
N ALA A 217 8.63 -4.38 19.23
CA ALA A 217 7.59 -3.35 19.20
C ALA A 217 6.84 -3.27 20.53
N LEU A 218 6.47 -4.42 21.11
CA LEU A 218 5.81 -4.43 22.42
C LEU A 218 6.71 -3.84 23.50
N LYS A 219 8.00 -4.22 23.57
CA LYS A 219 8.95 -3.62 24.53
C LYS A 219 9.06 -2.12 24.36
N MET A 220 9.13 -1.63 23.12
CA MET A 220 9.17 -0.18 22.85
C MET A 220 7.89 0.51 23.33
N HIS A 221 6.71 -0.05 23.08
CA HIS A 221 5.42 0.45 23.60
C HIS A 221 5.33 0.32 25.12
N GLY A 222 6.04 -0.64 25.72
CA GLY A 222 6.20 -0.78 27.17
C GLY A 222 7.19 0.17 27.81
N GLY A 223 7.82 1.07 27.01
CA GLY A 223 8.72 2.13 27.49
C GLY A 223 10.22 1.83 27.41
N VAL A 224 10.61 0.72 26.77
CA VAL A 224 12.04 0.38 26.57
C VAL A 224 12.64 1.25 25.46
N SER A 225 13.84 1.76 25.68
CA SER A 225 14.59 2.55 24.70
C SER A 225 15.04 1.70 23.51
N LYS A 226 15.23 2.33 22.33
CA LYS A 226 15.65 1.60 21.11
C LYS A 226 16.98 0.86 21.27
N GLN A 227 17.87 1.35 22.13
CA GLN A 227 19.20 0.76 22.40
C GLN A 227 19.10 -0.53 23.23
N GLU A 228 18.03 -0.68 24.02
CA GLU A 228 17.86 -1.77 24.99
C GLU A 228 16.87 -2.86 24.52
N LEU A 229 16.30 -2.75 23.31
CA LEU A 229 15.31 -3.68 22.79
C LEU A 229 15.81 -5.13 22.65
N ASN A 230 17.12 -5.35 22.64
CA ASN A 230 17.72 -6.68 22.57
C ASN A 230 17.87 -7.35 23.94
N THR A 231 17.61 -6.62 25.04
CA THR A 231 17.66 -7.14 26.41
C THR A 231 16.28 -7.67 26.78
N GLU A 232 16.24 -8.82 27.47
CA GLU A 232 14.99 -9.39 27.98
C GLU A 232 14.27 -8.41 28.90
N ASN A 233 12.98 -8.23 28.67
CA ASN A 233 12.11 -7.41 29.52
C ASN A 233 10.64 -7.82 29.43
N VAL A 234 10.28 -8.85 30.17
CA VAL A 234 8.93 -9.42 30.21
C VAL A 234 7.89 -8.40 30.71
N GLU A 235 8.25 -7.56 31.69
CA GLU A 235 7.36 -6.52 32.19
C GLU A 235 6.98 -5.50 31.10
N ALA A 236 7.95 -5.12 30.27
CA ALA A 236 7.70 -4.22 29.16
C ALA A 236 6.82 -4.86 28.07
N VAL A 237 6.95 -6.16 27.82
CA VAL A 237 6.04 -6.92 26.94
C VAL A 237 4.61 -6.84 27.47
N THR A 238 4.41 -7.09 28.75
CA THR A 238 3.10 -7.01 29.41
C THR A 238 2.49 -5.60 29.29
N LYS A 239 3.27 -4.55 29.55
CA LYS A 239 2.80 -3.16 29.39
C LYS A 239 2.46 -2.82 27.94
N GLY A 240 3.30 -3.24 27.00
CA GLY A 240 3.14 -2.97 25.57
C GLY A 240 1.99 -3.72 24.92
N PHE A 241 1.51 -4.79 25.54
CA PHE A 241 0.36 -5.57 25.06
C PHE A 241 -0.89 -4.71 24.87
N SER A 242 -1.04 -3.61 25.61
CA SER A 242 -2.16 -2.67 25.44
C SER A 242 -2.28 -2.15 24.00
N ASN A 243 -1.18 -1.95 23.30
CA ASN A 243 -1.15 -1.52 21.91
C ASN A 243 -1.63 -2.65 20.96
N LEU A 244 -1.11 -3.87 21.14
CA LEU A 244 -1.56 -5.04 20.38
C LEU A 244 -3.05 -5.34 20.62
N ARG A 245 -3.49 -5.25 21.88
CA ARG A 245 -4.91 -5.40 22.24
C ARG A 245 -5.79 -4.43 21.45
N LYS A 246 -5.37 -3.17 21.33
CA LYS A 246 -6.12 -2.18 20.55
C LYS A 246 -6.19 -2.54 19.07
N ALA A 247 -5.14 -3.05 18.48
CA ALA A 247 -5.14 -3.53 17.10
C ALA A 247 -6.14 -4.71 16.93
N ILE A 248 -6.16 -5.65 17.87
CA ILE A 248 -7.11 -6.77 17.87
C ILE A 248 -8.56 -6.25 17.98
N GLU A 249 -8.82 -5.30 18.89
CA GLU A 249 -10.14 -4.68 19.07
C GLU A 249 -10.62 -4.00 17.78
N ASN A 250 -9.74 -3.27 17.10
CA ASN A 250 -10.08 -2.59 15.85
C ASN A 250 -10.47 -3.60 14.76
N MET A 251 -9.73 -4.69 14.59
CA MET A 251 -10.10 -5.71 13.59
C MET A 251 -11.40 -6.43 13.96
N ARG A 252 -11.61 -6.75 15.23
CA ARG A 252 -12.88 -7.30 15.72
C ARG A 252 -14.06 -6.34 15.51
N PHE A 253 -13.83 -5.03 15.60
CA PHE A 253 -14.84 -4.02 15.31
C PHE A 253 -15.33 -4.10 13.86
N PHE A 254 -14.43 -4.33 12.90
CA PHE A 254 -14.81 -4.56 11.50
C PHE A 254 -15.51 -5.91 11.27
N GLY A 255 -15.58 -6.76 12.27
CA GLY A 255 -16.25 -8.06 12.20
C GLY A 255 -15.42 -9.16 11.51
N VAL A 256 -14.10 -9.03 11.55
CA VAL A 256 -13.16 -10.02 10.98
C VAL A 256 -12.63 -10.94 12.08
N PRO A 257 -12.61 -12.26 11.89
CA PRO A 257 -11.86 -13.19 12.74
C PRO A 257 -10.37 -12.83 12.77
N VAL A 258 -9.77 -12.84 13.97
CA VAL A 258 -8.38 -12.35 14.19
C VAL A 258 -7.54 -13.40 14.88
N MET A 259 -6.30 -13.55 14.41
CA MET A 259 -5.22 -14.21 15.15
C MET A 259 -3.96 -13.33 15.21
N VAL A 260 -3.05 -13.67 16.09
CA VAL A 260 -1.74 -13.02 16.23
C VAL A 260 -0.64 -13.97 15.76
N ALA A 261 0.29 -13.45 14.95
CA ALA A 261 1.54 -14.12 14.60
C ALA A 261 2.70 -13.42 15.32
N ILE A 262 3.40 -14.12 16.19
CA ILE A 262 4.62 -13.62 16.84
C ILE A 262 5.78 -13.78 15.86
N ASN A 263 6.20 -12.69 15.24
CA ASN A 263 7.35 -12.70 14.32
C ASN A 263 8.65 -12.68 15.14
N LYS A 264 9.24 -13.86 15.33
CA LYS A 264 10.39 -14.08 16.17
C LYS A 264 11.67 -13.51 15.57
N PHE A 265 12.43 -12.79 16.39
CA PHE A 265 13.79 -12.36 16.11
C PHE A 265 14.80 -13.18 16.92
N VAL A 266 16.04 -13.23 16.46
CA VAL A 266 17.13 -13.98 17.13
C VAL A 266 17.38 -13.52 18.57
N THR A 267 17.05 -12.29 18.90
CA THR A 267 17.21 -11.68 20.23
C THR A 267 16.02 -11.90 21.17
N ASP A 268 14.95 -12.50 20.68
CA ASP A 268 13.75 -12.72 21.48
C ASP A 268 13.96 -13.94 22.40
N THR A 269 13.56 -13.81 23.66
CA THR A 269 13.72 -14.87 24.66
C THR A 269 12.46 -15.70 24.81
N ASP A 270 12.61 -16.95 25.25
CA ASP A 270 11.48 -17.84 25.47
C ASP A 270 10.51 -17.26 26.51
N ALA A 271 11.02 -16.63 27.58
CA ALA A 271 10.20 -16.00 28.59
C ALA A 271 9.30 -14.86 28.05
N GLU A 272 9.82 -14.04 27.11
CA GLU A 272 9.04 -13.00 26.46
C GLU A 272 7.99 -13.57 25.50
N ILE A 273 8.33 -14.65 24.77
CA ILE A 273 7.41 -15.37 23.88
C ILE A 273 6.28 -16.01 24.68
N GLU A 274 6.61 -16.70 25.78
CA GLU A 274 5.64 -17.34 26.67
C GLU A 274 4.68 -16.32 27.28
N GLU A 275 5.20 -15.15 27.72
CA GLU A 275 4.35 -14.09 28.29
C GLU A 275 3.40 -13.53 27.23
N LEU A 276 3.87 -13.24 26.02
CA LEU A 276 2.99 -12.74 24.94
C LEU A 276 1.93 -13.77 24.57
N THR A 277 2.32 -15.05 24.49
CA THR A 277 1.40 -16.16 24.23
C THR A 277 0.33 -16.26 25.32
N ARG A 278 0.74 -16.18 26.59
CA ARG A 278 -0.19 -16.16 27.73
C ARG A 278 -1.18 -14.99 27.64
N LEU A 279 -0.68 -13.77 27.37
CA LEU A 279 -1.52 -12.57 27.25
C LEU A 279 -2.53 -12.69 26.11
N CYS A 280 -2.16 -13.23 24.97
CA CYS A 280 -3.06 -13.47 23.85
C CYS A 280 -4.15 -14.48 24.22
N ASN A 281 -3.77 -15.60 24.84
CA ASN A 281 -4.71 -16.64 25.28
C ASN A 281 -5.69 -16.11 26.33
N ASP A 282 -5.20 -15.37 27.33
CA ASP A 282 -6.04 -14.73 28.36
C ASP A 282 -7.04 -13.74 27.75
N TYR A 283 -6.63 -13.07 26.65
CA TYR A 283 -7.50 -12.14 25.89
C TYR A 283 -8.43 -12.86 24.89
N GLY A 284 -8.31 -14.17 24.76
CA GLY A 284 -9.12 -15.00 23.88
C GLY A 284 -8.86 -14.72 22.38
N VAL A 285 -7.59 -14.56 22.00
CA VAL A 285 -7.16 -14.47 20.60
C VAL A 285 -6.16 -15.58 20.29
N PRO A 286 -6.37 -16.35 19.21
CA PRO A 286 -5.40 -17.35 18.78
C PRO A 286 -4.04 -16.71 18.49
N VAL A 287 -2.96 -17.41 18.84
CA VAL A 287 -1.60 -16.92 18.64
C VAL A 287 -0.69 -18.07 18.25
N GLU A 288 0.20 -17.83 17.28
CA GLU A 288 1.19 -18.78 16.81
C GLU A 288 2.54 -18.08 16.60
N LEU A 289 3.62 -18.85 16.76
CA LEU A 289 4.97 -18.39 16.49
C LEU A 289 5.25 -18.43 14.97
N ASN A 290 5.88 -17.39 14.46
CA ASN A 290 6.36 -17.32 13.08
C ASN A 290 7.89 -17.30 13.06
N GLU A 291 8.50 -18.38 12.57
CA GLU A 291 9.94 -18.55 12.40
C GLU A 291 10.34 -18.66 10.92
N CYS A 292 9.50 -18.18 10.00
CA CYS A 292 9.75 -18.28 8.55
C CYS A 292 11.06 -17.62 8.10
N TRP A 293 11.54 -16.61 8.82
CA TRP A 293 12.81 -15.96 8.51
C TRP A 293 14.00 -16.92 8.66
N GLU A 294 13.99 -17.75 9.68
CA GLU A 294 15.07 -18.68 9.98
C GLU A 294 14.90 -20.04 9.28
N LYS A 295 13.66 -20.55 9.23
CA LYS A 295 13.34 -21.92 8.83
C LYS A 295 12.62 -22.04 7.48
N GLY A 296 12.40 -20.91 6.78
CA GLY A 296 11.59 -20.93 5.56
C GLY A 296 10.15 -21.35 5.83
N GLY A 297 9.52 -22.03 4.89
CA GLY A 297 8.12 -22.48 5.00
C GLY A 297 7.83 -23.38 6.19
N GLU A 298 8.83 -24.19 6.62
CA GLU A 298 8.69 -25.04 7.81
C GLU A 298 8.40 -24.23 9.09
N GLY A 299 8.97 -23.03 9.20
CA GLY A 299 8.76 -22.14 10.35
C GLY A 299 7.38 -21.52 10.44
N GLY A 300 6.51 -21.71 9.44
CA GLY A 300 5.14 -21.17 9.37
C GLY A 300 4.03 -22.22 9.37
N ILE A 301 4.35 -23.52 9.47
CA ILE A 301 3.37 -24.60 9.31
C ILE A 301 2.23 -24.51 10.35
N ASP A 302 2.55 -24.31 11.61
CA ASP A 302 1.53 -24.28 12.67
C ASP A 302 0.66 -23.01 12.56
N MET A 303 1.27 -21.88 12.21
CA MET A 303 0.53 -20.65 11.87
C MET A 303 -0.40 -20.88 10.67
N ALA A 304 0.05 -21.55 9.62
CA ALA A 304 -0.77 -21.85 8.44
C ALA A 304 -1.96 -22.74 8.79
N LYS A 305 -1.77 -23.81 9.59
CA LYS A 305 -2.87 -24.65 10.08
C LYS A 305 -3.89 -23.84 10.87
N ARG A 306 -3.42 -22.96 11.76
CA ARG A 306 -4.29 -22.10 12.56
C ARG A 306 -5.08 -21.12 11.70
N VAL A 307 -4.49 -20.58 10.64
CA VAL A 307 -5.21 -19.72 9.66
C VAL A 307 -6.32 -20.52 8.98
N VAL A 308 -6.06 -21.75 8.53
CA VAL A 308 -7.07 -22.61 7.90
C VAL A 308 -8.22 -22.88 8.86
N GLU A 309 -7.92 -23.30 10.09
CA GLU A 309 -8.93 -23.52 11.14
C GLU A 309 -9.79 -22.25 11.38
N LEU A 310 -9.15 -21.09 11.41
CA LEU A 310 -9.85 -19.82 11.64
C LEU A 310 -10.78 -19.46 10.48
N VAL A 311 -10.33 -19.67 9.24
CA VAL A 311 -11.10 -19.38 8.02
C VAL A 311 -12.28 -20.36 7.88
N GLU A 312 -12.08 -21.65 8.18
CA GLU A 312 -13.12 -22.66 8.09
C GLU A 312 -14.12 -22.61 9.26
N GLY A 313 -13.64 -22.22 10.43
CA GLY A 313 -14.43 -22.19 11.67
C GLY A 313 -15.19 -20.90 11.95
N SER A 314 -15.04 -19.87 11.14
CA SER A 314 -15.61 -18.55 11.40
C SER A 314 -16.12 -17.89 10.12
N GLU A 315 -17.29 -17.27 10.18
CA GLU A 315 -17.77 -16.41 9.11
C GLU A 315 -17.57 -14.92 9.50
N PRO A 316 -16.96 -14.11 8.64
CA PRO A 316 -16.85 -12.68 8.89
C PRO A 316 -18.22 -12.02 8.86
N THR A 317 -18.42 -11.04 9.71
CA THR A 317 -19.62 -10.21 9.74
C THR A 317 -19.25 -8.77 9.40
N PRO A 318 -19.12 -8.42 8.11
CA PRO A 318 -18.59 -7.12 7.70
C PRO A 318 -19.31 -5.94 8.35
N LYS A 319 -18.52 -5.02 8.90
CA LYS A 319 -19.01 -3.74 9.43
C LYS A 319 -18.13 -2.64 8.84
N PHE A 320 -18.74 -1.70 8.13
CA PHE A 320 -18.07 -0.54 7.53
C PHE A 320 -18.63 0.75 8.12
#